data_2c0f3643cbe15abe6319fb5d3692a711
#
_entry.id   2c0f3643cbe15abe6319fb5d3692a711
#
_cell.length_a   1.000
_cell.length_b   1.000
_cell.length_c   1.000
_cell.angle_alpha   90.00
_cell.angle_beta   90.00
_cell.angle_gamma   90.00
#
_symmetry.space_group_name_H-M   'P 1'
#
loop_
_entity.id
_entity.type
_entity.pdbx_description
1 polymer ?
#
loop_
_entity_poly.entity_id
_entity_poly.type
_entity_poly.pdbx_seq_one_letter_code
_entity_poly.pdbx_strand_id
1 'polypeptide(L)'
;KGPNTATVTACATGTHAIGDAFEIIARGDADAMIAGGSEACICELAVGGFSAARALSTRNDEPERASRPWDTNRDGFVMGEGAGVLVLESLESAKARGAEILAEVVGYGMSGDAYHMTSPAPEGEGGGRCMKAALDSAKLNPEDVDYINAHGTSTPAGDICETQGIKGTFGDHAKKLMVSSSKSMTGHLLGAAGGIEAAFSVLAVHNGVVPPTINLDDQDPECDLDYVPHTAREFDIDVAISNSFGFGGTNASVIVRKFK
;
A
#
# COMPACT_ATOMS: atom_id res chain seq x y z
N LYS A 1 -6.38 12.16 25.63
CA LYS A 1 -5.17 11.76 26.35
C LYS A 1 -4.87 10.32 26.00
N GLY A 2 -3.69 10.04 25.49
CA GLY A 2 -3.32 8.69 25.09
C GLY A 2 -1.90 8.68 24.54
N PRO A 3 -1.43 7.53 24.02
CA PRO A 3 -0.13 7.41 23.36
C PRO A 3 0.00 8.41 22.19
N ASN A 4 1.19 8.96 22.05
CA ASN A 4 1.56 9.82 20.93
C ASN A 4 2.94 9.36 20.44
N THR A 5 2.99 8.83 19.22
CA THR A 5 4.18 8.27 18.59
C THR A 5 4.40 8.87 17.23
N ALA A 6 5.62 8.81 16.73
CA ALA A 6 5.96 9.18 15.37
C ALA A 6 6.70 8.02 14.70
N THR A 7 6.26 7.66 13.51
CA THR A 7 6.87 6.63 12.67
C THR A 7 7.63 7.31 11.55
N VAL A 8 8.86 6.88 11.28
CA VAL A 8 9.68 7.38 10.18
C VAL A 8 10.33 6.19 9.47
N THR A 9 9.66 5.68 8.43
CA THR A 9 10.06 4.47 7.70
C THR A 9 9.93 4.64 6.18
N ALA A 10 10.39 5.81 5.70
CA ALA A 10 10.35 6.18 4.29
C ALA A 10 8.94 5.98 3.71
N CYS A 11 8.83 5.27 2.57
CA CYS A 11 7.55 5.07 1.89
C CYS A 11 6.55 4.19 2.66
N ALA A 12 6.97 3.50 3.71
CA ALA A 12 6.11 2.66 4.55
C ALA A 12 5.54 3.38 5.78
N THR A 13 5.90 4.66 6.00
CA THR A 13 5.57 5.42 7.21
C THR A 13 4.06 5.42 7.52
N GLY A 14 3.22 5.75 6.55
CA GLY A 14 1.77 5.84 6.76
C GLY A 14 1.15 4.49 7.13
N THR A 15 1.59 3.42 6.49
CA THR A 15 1.11 2.05 6.77
C THR A 15 1.58 1.56 8.14
N HIS A 16 2.85 1.82 8.51
CA HIS A 16 3.35 1.53 9.86
C HIS A 16 2.58 2.31 10.92
N ALA A 17 2.32 3.61 10.70
CA ALA A 17 1.57 4.41 11.66
C ALA A 17 0.15 3.85 11.91
N ILE A 18 -0.53 3.37 10.86
CA ILE A 18 -1.84 2.74 10.98
C ILE A 18 -1.74 1.39 11.69
N GLY A 19 -0.76 0.56 11.33
CA GLY A 19 -0.55 -0.74 11.97
C GLY A 19 -0.17 -0.62 13.45
N ASP A 20 0.72 0.32 13.79
CA ASP A 20 1.10 0.59 15.19
C ASP A 20 -0.11 1.08 16.02
N ALA A 21 -0.95 1.95 15.44
CA ALA A 21 -2.17 2.41 16.08
C ALA A 21 -3.18 1.26 16.30
N PHE A 22 -3.32 0.37 15.31
CA PHE A 22 -4.12 -0.85 15.46
C PHE A 22 -3.63 -1.70 16.63
N GLU A 23 -2.33 -1.96 16.74
CA GLU A 23 -1.76 -2.74 17.84
C GLU A 23 -1.95 -2.06 19.21
N ILE A 24 -1.82 -0.74 19.29
CA ILE A 24 -2.02 0.03 20.52
C ILE A 24 -3.47 -0.11 21.00
N ILE A 25 -4.45 0.01 20.09
CA ILE A 25 -5.88 -0.17 20.41
C ILE A 25 -6.17 -1.63 20.79
N ALA A 26 -5.64 -2.59 20.04
CA ALA A 26 -5.87 -4.01 20.29
C ALA A 26 -5.35 -4.47 21.66
N ARG A 27 -4.28 -3.84 22.18
CA ARG A 27 -3.77 -4.08 23.54
C ARG A 27 -4.57 -3.36 24.63
N GLY A 28 -5.48 -2.47 24.28
CA GLY A 28 -6.25 -1.66 25.24
C GLY A 28 -5.50 -0.44 25.79
N ASP A 29 -4.40 -0.03 25.16
CA ASP A 29 -3.63 1.15 25.57
C ASP A 29 -4.30 2.46 25.11
N ALA A 30 -5.24 2.40 24.17
CA ALA A 30 -6.08 3.50 23.71
C ALA A 30 -7.43 2.98 23.20
N ASP A 31 -8.50 3.78 23.37
CA ASP A 31 -9.82 3.50 22.80
C ASP A 31 -9.91 3.96 21.35
N ALA A 32 -9.19 5.02 21.00
CA ALA A 32 -9.14 5.60 19.65
C ALA A 32 -7.78 6.23 19.35
N MET A 33 -7.35 6.12 18.11
CA MET A 33 -6.12 6.70 17.57
C MET A 33 -6.39 7.41 16.24
N ILE A 34 -5.71 8.53 16.03
CA ILE A 34 -5.61 9.18 14.72
C ILE A 34 -4.27 8.76 14.13
N ALA A 35 -4.30 8.09 12.99
CA ALA A 35 -3.11 7.49 12.38
C ALA A 35 -3.09 7.67 10.86
N GLY A 36 -1.92 7.78 10.29
CA GLY A 36 -1.72 7.95 8.86
C GLY A 36 -0.38 8.62 8.55
N GLY A 37 -0.32 9.32 7.42
CA GLY A 37 0.87 10.03 6.98
C GLY A 37 0.54 11.31 6.23
N SER A 38 1.47 12.25 6.25
CA SER A 38 1.46 13.48 5.46
C SER A 38 2.82 13.72 4.84
N GLU A 39 2.84 14.25 3.63
CA GLU A 39 4.08 14.54 2.90
C GLU A 39 3.93 15.80 2.06
N ALA A 40 4.93 16.67 2.10
CA ALA A 40 5.03 17.87 1.28
C ALA A 40 6.50 18.08 0.91
N CYS A 41 7.02 17.18 0.07
CA CYS A 41 8.44 17.05 -0.21
C CYS A 41 8.84 17.53 -1.62
N ILE A 42 7.91 18.05 -2.45
CA ILE A 42 8.25 18.52 -3.80
C ILE A 42 9.02 19.84 -3.68
N CYS A 43 10.30 19.72 -3.43
CA CYS A 43 11.25 20.81 -3.34
C CYS A 43 12.55 20.43 -4.05
N GLU A 44 13.39 21.42 -4.32
CA GLU A 44 14.65 21.25 -5.06
C GLU A 44 15.54 20.15 -4.47
N LEU A 45 15.61 20.06 -3.13
CA LEU A 45 16.45 19.07 -2.44
C LEU A 45 15.94 17.64 -2.68
N ALA A 46 14.63 17.39 -2.52
CA ALA A 46 14.07 16.07 -2.67
C ALA A 46 14.06 15.64 -4.15
N VAL A 47 13.63 16.52 -5.07
CA VAL A 47 13.67 16.24 -6.51
C VAL A 47 15.11 15.99 -6.96
N GLY A 48 16.07 16.81 -6.53
CA GLY A 48 17.48 16.64 -6.84
C GLY A 48 18.04 15.32 -6.29
N GLY A 49 17.70 14.96 -5.06
CA GLY A 49 18.14 13.73 -4.41
C GLY A 49 17.60 12.47 -5.12
N PHE A 50 16.29 12.40 -5.41
CA PHE A 50 15.71 11.27 -6.11
C PHE A 50 16.12 11.19 -7.59
N SER A 51 16.35 12.34 -8.24
CA SER A 51 16.92 12.40 -9.59
C SER A 51 18.36 11.86 -9.61
N ALA A 52 19.19 12.22 -8.63
CA ALA A 52 20.55 11.70 -8.50
C ALA A 52 20.55 10.17 -8.25
N ALA A 53 19.55 9.66 -7.50
CA ALA A 53 19.32 8.24 -7.30
C ALA A 53 18.74 7.53 -8.54
N ARG A 54 18.36 8.27 -9.59
CA ARG A 54 17.70 7.76 -10.80
C ARG A 54 16.40 6.99 -10.50
N ALA A 55 15.66 7.48 -9.51
CA ALA A 55 14.44 6.84 -9.05
C ALA A 55 13.16 7.45 -9.69
N LEU A 56 13.25 8.69 -10.19
CA LEU A 56 12.13 9.40 -10.79
C LEU A 56 11.95 9.08 -12.27
N SER A 57 10.68 9.09 -12.70
CA SER A 57 10.36 9.10 -14.14
C SER A 57 10.92 10.37 -14.79
N THR A 58 11.37 10.22 -16.02
CA THR A 58 11.86 11.31 -16.85
C THR A 58 10.89 11.70 -17.98
N ARG A 59 9.68 11.15 -17.97
CA ARG A 59 8.63 11.37 -18.98
C ARG A 59 7.94 12.74 -18.78
N ASN A 60 8.68 13.82 -19.00
CA ASN A 60 8.19 15.18 -18.81
C ASN A 60 7.37 15.70 -20.01
N ASP A 61 7.47 15.05 -21.17
CA ASP A 61 6.71 15.42 -22.37
C ASP A 61 5.25 14.94 -22.30
N GLU A 62 4.98 13.88 -21.50
CA GLU A 62 3.65 13.33 -21.25
C GLU A 62 3.46 13.05 -19.74
N PRO A 63 3.42 14.10 -18.89
CA PRO A 63 3.46 13.92 -17.44
C PRO A 63 2.28 13.13 -16.87
N GLU A 64 1.11 13.24 -17.50
CA GLU A 64 -0.11 12.50 -17.13
C GLU A 64 0.01 10.99 -17.35
N ARG A 65 0.98 10.58 -18.18
CA ARG A 65 1.28 9.18 -18.52
C ARG A 65 2.59 8.67 -17.88
N ALA A 66 3.19 9.45 -17.00
CA ALA A 66 4.49 9.12 -16.43
C ALA A 66 4.40 8.01 -15.38
N SER A 67 3.43 8.09 -14.46
CA SER A 67 3.17 7.01 -13.49
C SER A 67 2.37 5.90 -14.17
N ARG A 68 3.04 4.76 -14.40
CA ARG A 68 2.50 3.63 -15.17
C ARG A 68 2.96 2.27 -14.60
N PRO A 69 2.50 1.93 -13.38
CA PRO A 69 2.91 0.69 -12.73
C PRO A 69 2.68 -0.54 -13.62
N TRP A 70 3.64 -1.46 -13.62
CA TRP A 70 3.67 -2.72 -14.40
C TRP A 70 3.67 -2.58 -15.93
N ASP A 71 3.69 -1.36 -16.46
CA ASP A 71 3.83 -1.14 -17.90
C ASP A 71 5.30 -1.32 -18.34
N THR A 72 5.52 -1.89 -19.52
CA THR A 72 6.87 -2.10 -20.10
C THR A 72 7.67 -0.82 -20.25
N ASN A 73 7.00 0.31 -20.42
CA ASN A 73 7.65 1.61 -20.65
C ASN A 73 7.76 2.46 -19.36
N ARG A 74 7.58 1.85 -18.15
CA ARG A 74 7.80 2.54 -16.88
C ARG A 74 9.28 2.84 -16.69
N ASP A 75 9.60 4.00 -16.14
CA ASP A 75 10.98 4.47 -16.00
C ASP A 75 11.31 5.06 -14.63
N GLY A 76 10.39 4.96 -13.67
CA GLY A 76 10.55 5.50 -12.32
C GLY A 76 9.26 6.04 -11.75
N PHE A 77 9.28 6.43 -10.47
CA PHE A 77 8.08 6.97 -9.83
C PHE A 77 7.89 8.47 -10.10
N VAL A 78 6.66 8.93 -9.95
CA VAL A 78 6.31 10.36 -9.95
C VAL A 78 6.07 10.78 -8.51
N MET A 79 6.71 11.84 -8.05
CA MET A 79 6.50 12.38 -6.70
C MET A 79 5.10 12.98 -6.57
N GLY A 80 4.42 12.69 -5.46
CA GLY A 80 3.17 13.31 -5.06
C GLY A 80 3.28 13.92 -3.66
N GLU A 81 2.35 14.80 -3.32
CA GLU A 81 2.18 15.40 -2.00
C GLU A 81 0.75 15.20 -1.52
N GLY A 82 0.55 15.18 -0.22
CA GLY A 82 -0.76 15.09 0.38
C GLY A 82 -0.75 14.46 1.76
N ALA A 83 -1.93 14.06 2.22
CA ALA A 83 -2.12 13.41 3.50
C ALA A 83 -3.26 12.39 3.44
N GLY A 84 -3.10 11.27 4.14
CA GLY A 84 -4.14 10.31 4.41
C GLY A 84 -4.14 9.99 5.90
N VAL A 85 -5.28 10.23 6.56
CA VAL A 85 -5.42 10.05 8.01
C VAL A 85 -6.71 9.31 8.29
N LEU A 86 -6.61 8.26 9.10
CA LEU A 86 -7.72 7.44 9.57
C LEU A 86 -7.95 7.66 11.05
N VAL A 87 -9.20 7.57 11.46
CA VAL A 87 -9.59 7.42 12.87
C VAL A 87 -9.83 5.93 13.10
N LEU A 88 -8.94 5.30 13.86
CA LEU A 88 -9.09 3.93 14.33
C LEU A 88 -9.72 3.97 15.73
N GLU A 89 -10.63 3.05 16.00
CA GLU A 89 -11.38 3.03 17.24
C GLU A 89 -11.67 1.58 17.63
N SER A 90 -11.68 1.28 18.94
CA SER A 90 -12.15 -0.02 19.40
C SER A 90 -13.61 -0.24 19.01
N LEU A 91 -13.98 -1.49 18.72
CA LEU A 91 -15.36 -1.82 18.33
C LEU A 91 -16.38 -1.38 19.39
N GLU A 92 -16.02 -1.55 20.67
CA GLU A 92 -16.85 -1.17 21.80
C GLU A 92 -17.11 0.34 21.82
N SER A 93 -16.07 1.14 21.65
CA SER A 93 -16.17 2.61 21.61
C SER A 93 -17.01 3.08 20.42
N ALA A 94 -16.72 2.55 19.22
CA ALA A 94 -17.45 2.88 17.99
C ALA A 94 -18.95 2.59 18.13
N LYS A 95 -19.31 1.42 18.63
CA LYS A 95 -20.70 1.02 18.89
C LYS A 95 -21.37 1.89 19.97
N ALA A 96 -20.65 2.19 21.05
CA ALA A 96 -21.22 2.99 22.17
C ALA A 96 -21.62 4.40 21.73
N ARG A 97 -20.94 5.01 20.76
CA ARG A 97 -21.27 6.33 20.23
C ARG A 97 -22.12 6.29 18.94
N GLY A 98 -22.48 5.10 18.44
CA GLY A 98 -23.27 4.94 17.23
C GLY A 98 -22.52 5.36 15.97
N ALA A 99 -21.20 5.09 15.89
CA ALA A 99 -20.40 5.40 14.71
C ALA A 99 -20.83 4.56 13.51
N GLU A 100 -20.75 5.14 12.33
CA GLU A 100 -20.69 4.38 11.08
C GLU A 100 -19.32 3.74 10.96
N ILE A 101 -19.27 2.41 10.88
CA ILE A 101 -18.04 1.65 10.74
C ILE A 101 -17.85 1.32 9.27
N LEU A 102 -16.80 1.88 8.65
CA LEU A 102 -16.55 1.70 7.23
C LEU A 102 -15.88 0.34 6.93
N ALA A 103 -14.97 -0.09 7.79
CA ALA A 103 -14.28 -1.38 7.70
C ALA A 103 -13.59 -1.71 9.03
N GLU A 104 -13.09 -2.93 9.18
CA GLU A 104 -12.22 -3.34 10.28
C GLU A 104 -10.78 -3.44 9.82
N VAL A 105 -9.82 -2.91 10.58
CA VAL A 105 -8.40 -3.29 10.46
C VAL A 105 -8.23 -4.59 11.22
N VAL A 106 -7.83 -5.66 10.52
CA VAL A 106 -7.78 -7.01 11.10
C VAL A 106 -6.39 -7.62 11.13
N GLY A 107 -5.43 -7.04 10.41
CA GLY A 107 -4.07 -7.55 10.36
C GLY A 107 -3.03 -6.49 10.05
N TYR A 108 -1.85 -6.70 10.57
CA TYR A 108 -0.68 -5.88 10.35
C TYR A 108 0.57 -6.75 10.27
N GLY A 109 1.40 -6.51 9.28
CA GLY A 109 2.68 -7.18 9.09
C GLY A 109 3.80 -6.20 8.83
N MET A 110 4.98 -6.55 9.29
CA MET A 110 6.22 -5.80 9.08
C MET A 110 7.34 -6.73 8.68
N SER A 111 8.28 -6.25 7.88
CA SER A 111 9.54 -6.94 7.63
C SER A 111 10.65 -5.95 7.30
N GLY A 112 11.89 -6.42 7.40
CA GLY A 112 13.05 -5.71 6.88
C GLY A 112 13.78 -6.57 5.86
N ASP A 113 14.16 -6.01 4.70
CA ASP A 113 14.87 -6.74 3.64
C ASP A 113 16.29 -7.11 4.03
N ALA A 114 16.97 -6.26 4.80
CA ALA A 114 18.39 -6.38 5.13
C ALA A 114 19.28 -6.63 3.89
N TYR A 115 18.95 -5.98 2.78
CA TYR A 115 19.58 -6.23 1.48
C TYR A 115 20.31 -5.00 0.94
N HIS A 116 19.59 -3.93 0.57
CA HIS A 116 20.14 -2.75 -0.07
C HIS A 116 19.40 -1.48 0.36
N MET A 117 20.05 -0.30 0.26
CA MET A 117 19.46 0.98 0.66
C MET A 117 18.20 1.36 -0.12
N THR A 118 18.14 1.03 -1.41
CA THR A 118 17.06 1.49 -2.29
C THR A 118 16.46 0.38 -3.16
N SER A 119 17.17 -0.73 -3.35
CA SER A 119 16.67 -1.86 -4.15
C SER A 119 15.94 -2.85 -3.24
N PRO A 120 14.78 -3.36 -3.66
CA PRO A 120 14.09 -4.42 -2.93
C PRO A 120 14.93 -5.72 -2.94
N ALA A 121 14.68 -6.58 -1.96
CA ALA A 121 15.27 -7.91 -1.95
C ALA A 121 14.82 -8.71 -3.19
N PRO A 122 15.71 -9.55 -3.77
CA PRO A 122 15.36 -10.39 -4.91
C PRO A 122 14.09 -11.20 -4.67
N GLU A 123 13.34 -11.45 -5.75
CA GLU A 123 12.10 -12.23 -5.73
C GLU A 123 11.00 -11.64 -4.83
N GLY A 124 11.16 -10.39 -4.37
CA GLY A 124 10.21 -9.72 -3.48
C GLY A 124 10.08 -10.40 -2.11
N GLU A 125 11.13 -11.07 -1.65
CA GLU A 125 11.15 -11.91 -0.44
C GLU A 125 10.70 -11.12 0.79
N GLY A 126 11.22 -9.89 0.99
CA GLY A 126 10.84 -9.05 2.13
C GLY A 126 9.38 -8.66 2.11
N GLY A 127 8.87 -8.21 0.95
CA GLY A 127 7.45 -7.90 0.76
C GLY A 127 6.56 -9.14 1.00
N GLY A 128 6.99 -10.30 0.51
CA GLY A 128 6.29 -11.57 0.74
C GLY A 128 6.20 -11.92 2.23
N ARG A 129 7.30 -11.81 2.98
CA ARG A 129 7.27 -11.99 4.45
C ARG A 129 6.35 -11.00 5.15
N CYS A 130 6.34 -9.76 4.67
CA CYS A 130 5.48 -8.72 5.22
C CYS A 130 4.00 -9.08 5.06
N MET A 131 3.57 -9.42 3.84
CA MET A 131 2.20 -9.84 3.55
C MET A 131 1.82 -11.10 4.36
N LYS A 132 2.73 -12.08 4.42
CA LYS A 132 2.49 -13.28 5.23
C LYS A 132 2.31 -12.94 6.71
N ALA A 133 3.14 -12.08 7.28
CA ALA A 133 3.00 -11.66 8.68
C ALA A 133 1.65 -10.96 8.93
N ALA A 134 1.17 -10.15 7.97
CA ALA A 134 -0.15 -9.53 8.06
C ALA A 134 -1.29 -10.56 8.04
N LEU A 135 -1.21 -11.58 7.16
CA LEU A 135 -2.16 -12.68 7.10
C LEU A 135 -2.18 -13.49 8.41
N ASP A 136 -0.99 -13.82 8.93
CA ASP A 136 -0.84 -14.55 10.20
C ASP A 136 -1.44 -13.74 11.37
N SER A 137 -1.21 -12.42 11.42
CA SER A 137 -1.82 -11.49 12.39
C SER A 137 -3.35 -11.49 12.31
N ALA A 138 -3.89 -11.44 11.10
CA ALA A 138 -5.33 -11.46 10.84
C ALA A 138 -5.96 -12.84 11.03
N LYS A 139 -5.18 -13.91 11.12
CA LYS A 139 -5.61 -15.32 11.09
C LYS A 139 -6.40 -15.66 9.83
N LEU A 140 -5.96 -15.11 8.70
CA LEU A 140 -6.53 -15.32 7.37
C LEU A 140 -5.63 -16.24 6.54
N ASN A 141 -6.27 -17.00 5.64
CA ASN A 141 -5.56 -17.72 4.60
C ASN A 141 -5.34 -16.82 3.38
N PRO A 142 -4.37 -17.10 2.51
CA PRO A 142 -4.20 -16.37 1.25
C PRO A 142 -5.49 -16.27 0.42
N GLU A 143 -6.30 -17.32 0.42
CA GLU A 143 -7.54 -17.44 -0.35
C GLU A 143 -8.67 -16.53 0.14
N ASP A 144 -8.56 -15.97 1.34
CA ASP A 144 -9.55 -15.07 1.93
C ASP A 144 -9.40 -13.63 1.40
N VAL A 145 -8.31 -13.32 0.70
CA VAL A 145 -8.02 -11.97 0.17
C VAL A 145 -8.56 -11.82 -1.23
N ASP A 146 -9.26 -10.71 -1.48
CA ASP A 146 -9.87 -10.37 -2.77
C ASP A 146 -9.06 -9.33 -3.54
N TYR A 147 -8.46 -8.37 -2.83
CA TYR A 147 -7.85 -7.19 -3.42
C TYR A 147 -6.54 -6.80 -2.72
N ILE A 148 -5.57 -6.38 -3.53
CA ILE A 148 -4.31 -5.77 -3.05
C ILE A 148 -4.19 -4.36 -3.64
N ASN A 149 -4.19 -3.34 -2.76
CA ASN A 149 -3.67 -2.01 -3.10
C ASN A 149 -2.15 -2.09 -2.96
N ALA A 150 -1.49 -2.23 -4.08
CA ALA A 150 -0.07 -2.51 -4.14
C ALA A 150 0.79 -1.28 -3.88
N HIS A 151 2.03 -1.52 -3.50
CA HIS A 151 3.03 -0.45 -3.48
C HIS A 151 3.24 0.14 -4.88
N GLY A 152 3.40 -0.69 -5.90
CA GLY A 152 3.31 -0.39 -7.34
C GLY A 152 3.74 1.02 -7.74
N THR A 153 5.04 1.32 -7.63
CA THR A 153 5.57 2.69 -7.77
C THR A 153 5.88 3.09 -9.20
N SER A 154 5.70 2.22 -10.19
CA SER A 154 6.13 2.45 -11.57
C SER A 154 7.66 2.42 -11.73
N THR A 155 8.36 1.67 -10.86
CA THR A 155 9.80 1.46 -10.98
C THR A 155 10.10 0.11 -11.64
N PRO A 156 11.12 0.03 -12.52
CA PRO A 156 11.42 -1.21 -13.24
C PRO A 156 11.59 -2.42 -12.33
N ALA A 157 12.39 -2.32 -11.28
CA ALA A 157 12.66 -3.44 -10.38
C ALA A 157 11.57 -3.62 -9.31
N GLY A 158 11.03 -2.53 -8.77
CA GLY A 158 10.06 -2.59 -7.67
C GLY A 158 8.80 -3.35 -8.04
N ASP A 159 8.24 -3.04 -9.19
CA ASP A 159 6.97 -3.63 -9.65
C ASP A 159 7.11 -5.14 -9.96
N ILE A 160 8.26 -5.58 -10.50
CA ILE A 160 8.57 -7.00 -10.70
C ILE A 160 8.73 -7.71 -9.36
N CYS A 161 9.51 -7.15 -8.44
CA CYS A 161 9.71 -7.76 -7.12
C CYS A 161 8.41 -7.87 -6.34
N GLU A 162 7.53 -6.86 -6.38
CA GLU A 162 6.23 -6.95 -5.73
C GLU A 162 5.36 -8.03 -6.35
N THR A 163 5.32 -8.14 -7.69
CA THR A 163 4.64 -9.23 -8.40
C THR A 163 5.13 -10.60 -7.93
N GLN A 164 6.44 -10.77 -7.82
CA GLN A 164 7.05 -12.03 -7.35
C GLN A 164 6.69 -12.31 -5.89
N GLY A 165 6.76 -11.29 -5.02
CA GLY A 165 6.36 -11.40 -3.61
C GLY A 165 4.89 -11.78 -3.43
N ILE A 166 3.99 -11.21 -4.24
CA ILE A 166 2.56 -11.58 -4.26
C ILE A 166 2.42 -13.03 -4.70
N LYS A 167 3.04 -13.44 -5.79
CA LYS A 167 3.00 -14.84 -6.28
C LYS A 167 3.56 -15.81 -5.24
N GLY A 168 4.65 -15.46 -4.58
CA GLY A 168 5.24 -16.28 -3.52
C GLY A 168 4.35 -16.43 -2.28
N THR A 169 3.61 -15.39 -1.93
CA THR A 169 2.73 -15.37 -0.75
C THR A 169 1.40 -16.07 -1.01
N PHE A 170 0.80 -15.83 -2.18
CA PHE A 170 -0.57 -16.28 -2.50
C PHE A 170 -0.63 -17.53 -3.38
N GLY A 171 0.51 -18.01 -3.90
CA GLY A 171 0.56 -19.20 -4.74
C GLY A 171 -0.41 -19.11 -5.94
N ASP A 172 -1.19 -20.17 -6.18
CA ASP A 172 -2.17 -20.21 -7.28
C ASP A 172 -3.29 -19.17 -7.13
N HIS A 173 -3.56 -18.71 -5.90
CA HIS A 173 -4.57 -17.69 -5.64
C HIS A 173 -4.16 -16.32 -6.18
N ALA A 174 -2.86 -16.03 -6.34
CA ALA A 174 -2.37 -14.78 -6.91
C ALA A 174 -2.99 -14.45 -8.28
N LYS A 175 -3.34 -15.47 -9.07
CA LYS A 175 -4.01 -15.30 -10.38
C LYS A 175 -5.51 -14.97 -10.28
N LYS A 176 -6.09 -15.05 -9.09
CA LYS A 176 -7.50 -14.71 -8.83
C LYS A 176 -7.65 -13.37 -8.12
N LEU A 177 -6.56 -12.86 -7.55
CA LEU A 177 -6.52 -11.55 -6.90
C LEU A 177 -6.67 -10.44 -7.91
N MET A 178 -7.37 -9.40 -7.51
CA MET A 178 -7.25 -8.09 -8.15
C MET A 178 -6.15 -7.31 -7.45
N VAL A 179 -5.24 -6.76 -8.24
CA VAL A 179 -4.13 -5.93 -7.75
C VAL A 179 -4.23 -4.58 -8.45
N SER A 180 -4.11 -3.47 -7.75
CA SER A 180 -3.99 -2.18 -8.44
C SER A 180 -3.08 -1.22 -7.71
N SER A 181 -2.54 -0.26 -8.44
CA SER A 181 -1.77 0.84 -7.85
C SER A 181 -2.47 2.17 -8.07
N SER A 182 -2.97 2.74 -6.98
CA SER A 182 -3.51 4.09 -6.96
C SER A 182 -2.44 5.15 -7.27
N LYS A 183 -1.16 4.80 -7.16
CA LYS A 183 -0.04 5.68 -7.55
C LYS A 183 0.00 5.99 -9.04
N SER A 184 -0.69 5.21 -9.87
CA SER A 184 -0.91 5.56 -11.28
C SER A 184 -1.69 6.87 -11.44
N MET A 185 -2.53 7.22 -10.45
CA MET A 185 -3.37 8.43 -10.45
C MET A 185 -2.82 9.54 -9.55
N THR A 186 -2.27 9.16 -8.39
CA THR A 186 -1.83 10.13 -7.36
C THR A 186 -0.34 10.46 -7.41
N GLY A 187 0.45 9.67 -8.11
CA GLY A 187 1.89 9.63 -7.89
C GLY A 187 2.21 8.96 -6.54
N HIS A 188 3.47 8.96 -6.19
CA HIS A 188 3.97 8.38 -4.95
C HIS A 188 4.15 9.46 -3.88
N LEU A 189 3.29 9.46 -2.86
CA LEU A 189 3.31 10.43 -1.76
C LEU A 189 4.32 10.07 -0.66
N LEU A 190 5.29 9.20 -0.93
CA LEU A 190 6.33 8.79 0.00
C LEU A 190 5.76 8.40 1.38
N GLY A 191 6.07 9.17 2.44
CA GLY A 191 5.58 8.88 3.79
C GLY A 191 4.07 8.96 3.96
N ALA A 192 3.37 9.75 3.14
CA ALA A 192 1.91 9.83 3.14
C ALA A 192 1.23 8.72 2.35
N ALA A 193 1.95 8.02 1.45
CA ALA A 193 1.36 7.06 0.52
C ALA A 193 0.51 6.01 1.23
N GLY A 194 1.06 5.34 2.23
CA GLY A 194 0.33 4.32 2.98
C GLY A 194 -0.93 4.83 3.69
N GLY A 195 -0.95 6.10 4.09
CA GLY A 195 -2.13 6.72 4.69
C GLY A 195 -3.29 6.84 3.72
N ILE A 196 -3.05 7.40 2.51
CA ILE A 196 -4.10 7.53 1.49
C ILE A 196 -4.51 6.16 0.92
N GLU A 197 -3.57 5.25 0.74
CA GLU A 197 -3.80 3.93 0.17
C GLU A 197 -4.61 3.03 1.12
N ALA A 198 -4.38 3.13 2.42
CA ALA A 198 -5.23 2.50 3.42
C ALA A 198 -6.65 3.07 3.37
N ALA A 199 -6.81 4.39 3.23
CA ALA A 199 -8.13 5.00 3.06
C ALA A 199 -8.83 4.52 1.78
N PHE A 200 -8.10 4.41 0.65
CA PHE A 200 -8.66 3.85 -0.59
C PHE A 200 -9.05 2.38 -0.42
N SER A 201 -8.25 1.58 0.31
CA SER A 201 -8.58 0.17 0.59
C SER A 201 -9.84 0.04 1.45
N VAL A 202 -10.01 0.88 2.48
CA VAL A 202 -11.23 0.97 3.28
C VAL A 202 -12.43 1.32 2.41
N LEU A 203 -12.31 2.34 1.54
CA LEU A 203 -13.38 2.75 0.65
C LEU A 203 -13.69 1.70 -0.43
N ALA A 204 -12.68 0.98 -0.92
CA ALA A 204 -12.87 -0.12 -1.86
C ALA A 204 -13.70 -1.24 -1.25
N VAL A 205 -13.37 -1.66 -0.03
CA VAL A 205 -14.12 -2.66 0.74
C VAL A 205 -15.53 -2.18 1.06
N HIS A 206 -15.68 -0.93 1.49
CA HIS A 206 -16.98 -0.35 1.86
C HIS A 206 -17.94 -0.25 0.68
N ASN A 207 -17.44 0.21 -0.47
CA ASN A 207 -18.27 0.50 -1.65
C ASN A 207 -18.31 -0.64 -2.67
N GLY A 208 -17.48 -1.69 -2.53
CA GLY A 208 -17.39 -2.77 -3.51
C GLY A 208 -16.82 -2.30 -4.86
N VAL A 209 -15.79 -1.44 -4.85
CA VAL A 209 -15.18 -0.91 -6.07
C VAL A 209 -13.67 -0.94 -5.97
N VAL A 210 -13.02 -1.69 -6.85
CA VAL A 210 -11.55 -1.72 -6.98
C VAL A 210 -11.08 -0.55 -7.84
N PRO A 211 -10.22 0.36 -7.32
CA PRO A 211 -9.65 1.43 -8.13
C PRO A 211 -8.71 0.88 -9.21
N PRO A 212 -8.61 1.55 -10.37
CA PRO A 212 -7.82 1.04 -11.48
C PRO A 212 -6.33 1.36 -11.33
N THR A 213 -5.51 0.66 -12.11
CA THR A 213 -4.18 1.11 -12.53
C THR A 213 -4.33 1.79 -13.89
N ILE A 214 -4.27 3.11 -13.92
CA ILE A 214 -4.29 3.85 -15.20
C ILE A 214 -2.91 3.77 -15.88
N ASN A 215 -2.84 4.08 -17.17
CA ASN A 215 -1.61 4.08 -17.98
C ASN A 215 -0.93 2.70 -18.17
N LEU A 216 -1.60 1.61 -17.81
CA LEU A 216 -1.12 0.25 -18.09
C LEU A 216 -1.56 -0.16 -19.50
N ASP A 217 -0.83 0.31 -20.51
CA ASP A 217 -1.15 0.10 -21.92
C ASP A 217 -0.49 -1.17 -22.48
N ASP A 218 0.73 -1.48 -22.01
CA ASP A 218 1.53 -2.61 -22.44
C ASP A 218 2.13 -3.30 -21.22
N GLN A 219 1.40 -4.30 -20.71
CA GLN A 219 1.76 -4.98 -19.46
C GLN A 219 3.07 -5.76 -19.60
N ASP A 220 4.00 -5.53 -18.68
CA ASP A 220 5.28 -6.23 -18.62
C ASP A 220 5.05 -7.75 -18.47
N PRO A 221 5.63 -8.60 -19.34
CA PRO A 221 5.47 -10.05 -19.26
C PRO A 221 5.92 -10.67 -17.93
N GLU A 222 6.84 -10.04 -17.20
CA GLU A 222 7.24 -10.48 -15.86
C GLU A 222 6.23 -10.13 -14.78
N CYS A 223 5.30 -9.23 -15.10
CA CYS A 223 4.22 -8.77 -14.24
C CYS A 223 2.88 -9.33 -14.77
N ASP A 224 2.57 -10.59 -14.47
CA ASP A 224 1.54 -11.37 -15.11
C ASP A 224 0.26 -11.59 -14.26
N LEU A 225 -0.06 -10.65 -13.37
CA LEU A 225 -1.28 -10.66 -12.56
C LEU A 225 -2.39 -9.78 -13.17
N ASP A 226 -3.56 -9.75 -12.55
CA ASP A 226 -4.67 -8.83 -12.90
C ASP A 226 -4.48 -7.49 -12.19
N TYR A 227 -3.98 -6.49 -12.89
CA TYR A 227 -3.70 -5.17 -12.32
C TYR A 227 -4.84 -4.15 -12.51
N VAL A 228 -6.03 -4.59 -12.84
CA VAL A 228 -7.22 -3.75 -13.03
C VAL A 228 -6.93 -2.55 -13.95
N PRO A 229 -6.54 -2.78 -15.21
CA PRO A 229 -6.08 -1.70 -16.08
C PRO A 229 -7.20 -0.73 -16.43
N HIS A 230 -6.86 0.56 -16.47
CA HIS A 230 -7.63 1.71 -16.97
C HIS A 230 -8.93 2.04 -16.24
N THR A 231 -9.79 1.07 -15.94
CA THR A 231 -11.15 1.32 -15.44
C THR A 231 -11.39 0.62 -14.11
N ALA A 232 -11.98 1.34 -13.15
CA ALA A 232 -12.40 0.77 -11.88
C ALA A 232 -13.38 -0.40 -12.10
N ARG A 233 -13.31 -1.38 -11.23
CA ARG A 233 -14.10 -2.61 -11.35
C ARG A 233 -15.01 -2.78 -10.12
N GLU A 234 -16.30 -2.93 -10.35
CA GLU A 234 -17.24 -3.32 -9.31
C GLU A 234 -16.99 -4.78 -8.91
N PHE A 235 -16.82 -5.01 -7.63
CA PHE A 235 -16.60 -6.33 -7.06
C PHE A 235 -16.93 -6.32 -5.56
N ASP A 236 -17.57 -7.36 -5.05
CA ASP A 236 -17.86 -7.50 -3.61
C ASP A 236 -16.58 -7.93 -2.87
N ILE A 237 -15.86 -6.95 -2.35
CA ILE A 237 -14.58 -7.13 -1.66
C ILE A 237 -14.87 -7.37 -0.18
N ASP A 238 -14.51 -8.54 0.34
CA ASP A 238 -14.55 -8.82 1.77
C ASP A 238 -13.23 -8.43 2.45
N VAL A 239 -12.08 -8.70 1.83
CA VAL A 239 -10.76 -8.48 2.41
C VAL A 239 -9.82 -7.81 1.41
N ALA A 240 -9.19 -6.73 1.84
CA ALA A 240 -8.16 -6.04 1.08
C ALA A 240 -6.86 -5.87 1.88
N ILE A 241 -5.71 -5.93 1.18
CA ILE A 241 -4.38 -5.63 1.71
C ILE A 241 -3.89 -4.32 1.10
N SER A 242 -3.29 -3.45 1.91
CA SER A 242 -2.54 -2.30 1.45
C SER A 242 -1.06 -2.50 1.78
N ASN A 243 -0.21 -2.45 0.75
CA ASN A 243 1.24 -2.69 0.83
C ASN A 243 2.03 -1.38 0.73
N SER A 244 3.07 -1.27 1.53
CA SER A 244 4.06 -0.20 1.41
C SER A 244 5.46 -0.74 1.63
N PHE A 245 6.34 -0.58 0.63
CA PHE A 245 7.73 -1.05 0.67
C PHE A 245 8.67 0.15 0.54
N GLY A 246 9.40 0.45 1.62
CA GLY A 246 10.20 1.66 1.73
C GLY A 246 11.67 1.46 1.43
N PHE A 247 12.32 2.52 0.96
CA PHE A 247 13.79 2.58 0.92
C PHE A 247 14.36 2.30 2.31
N GLY A 248 15.50 1.60 2.35
CA GLY A 248 16.04 1.00 3.57
C GLY A 248 15.54 -0.44 3.78
N GLY A 249 14.67 -0.95 2.89
CA GLY A 249 14.08 -2.28 2.97
C GLY A 249 13.06 -2.41 4.09
N THR A 250 12.37 -1.35 4.46
CA THR A 250 11.33 -1.35 5.49
C THR A 250 9.97 -1.57 4.83
N ASN A 251 9.27 -2.63 5.20
CA ASN A 251 8.02 -3.06 4.59
C ASN A 251 6.89 -3.11 5.61
N ALA A 252 5.71 -2.67 5.19
CA ALA A 252 4.48 -2.73 5.97
C ALA A 252 3.30 -3.17 5.11
N SER A 253 2.44 -4.01 5.67
CA SER A 253 1.16 -4.40 5.08
C SER A 253 0.06 -4.31 6.13
N VAL A 254 -1.05 -3.66 5.82
CA VAL A 254 -2.25 -3.67 6.65
C VAL A 254 -3.39 -4.37 5.92
N ILE A 255 -4.21 -5.10 6.67
CA ILE A 255 -5.38 -5.81 6.15
C ILE A 255 -6.64 -5.14 6.68
N VAL A 256 -7.53 -4.79 5.78
CA VAL A 256 -8.86 -4.29 6.09
C VAL A 256 -9.92 -5.28 5.61
N ARG A 257 -10.97 -5.42 6.39
CA ARG A 257 -12.08 -6.33 6.12
C ARG A 257 -13.41 -5.60 6.20
N LYS A 258 -14.37 -6.02 5.37
CA LYS A 258 -15.74 -5.54 5.38
C LYS A 258 -16.38 -5.76 6.75
N PHE A 259 -16.92 -4.71 7.33
CA PHE A 259 -17.67 -4.79 8.57
C PHE A 259 -19.05 -5.38 8.29
N LYS A 260 -19.45 -6.43 9.04
CA LYS A 260 -20.72 -7.14 8.90
C LYS A 260 -21.56 -7.05 10.16
#